data_5d8bf161c55ca9034cf1be89efe3fc34
#
_entry.id   5d8bf161c55ca9034cf1be89efe3fc34
#
_cell.length_a   1.000
_cell.length_b   1.000
_cell.length_c   1.000
_cell.angle_alpha   90.00
_cell.angle_beta   90.00
_cell.angle_gamma   90.00
#
_symmetry.space_group_name_H-M   'P 1'
#
loop_
_entity.id
_entity.type
_entity.pdbx_description
1 polymer ?
#
loop_
_entity_poly.entity_id
_entity_poly.type
_entity_poly.pdbx_seq_one_letter_code
_entity_poly.pdbx_strand_id
1 'polypeptide(L)'
;MDLKHISFRLLEVFMCVVKTRSISETARQLHLTQPTVSQQIKRLQETVNEPLVMVNQQRIHITEAGFALFQTCQQVFGHFDDYQDYLAELRGGERGRCKIAMVNTAQYILPKLLGPYSNLHPHVELPLEIGNRAEVLARFERGEDDIYVFSHPPSLEHAKAGRFLQNPLVFIAPINHLLASKSHVTLHDIVSERFLLREPGSATRMLFESALQSRGFVLSNTVQMASNEAIRVAVGSGMGLGVVSRHVLPPHDTSFCMLDVEDVNLASHWYFVVRTDRHLSHAARSFLKFAQLNLEQCLDKQWVTNELSQLNESLN
;
A
#
# COMPACT_ATOMS: atom_id res chain seq x y z
N MET A 1 -3.01 -0.23 36.48
CA MET A 1 -2.16 0.60 35.63
C MET A 1 -2.25 2.05 36.10
N ASP A 2 -1.16 2.65 36.50
CA ASP A 2 -1.14 4.08 36.88
C ASP A 2 -0.51 4.90 35.75
N LEU A 3 -1.37 5.50 34.90
CA LEU A 3 -0.97 6.29 33.74
C LEU A 3 -0.09 7.50 34.08
N LYS A 4 -0.14 8.00 35.33
CA LYS A 4 0.63 9.19 35.76
C LYS A 4 2.17 8.95 35.71
N HIS A 5 2.60 7.70 35.70
CA HIS A 5 4.02 7.34 35.66
C HIS A 5 4.51 6.99 34.24
N ILE A 6 3.63 7.05 33.24
CA ILE A 6 4.00 6.86 31.82
C ILE A 6 4.40 8.23 31.25
N SER A 7 5.64 8.35 30.79
CA SER A 7 6.12 9.53 30.07
C SER A 7 6.21 9.24 28.57
N PHE A 8 6.10 10.27 27.74
CA PHE A 8 6.31 10.16 26.29
C PHE A 8 7.67 9.54 25.96
N ARG A 9 8.72 9.84 26.75
CA ARG A 9 10.05 9.26 26.55
C ARG A 9 10.07 7.75 26.74
N LEU A 10 9.34 7.22 27.72
CA LEU A 10 9.21 5.76 27.91
C LEU A 10 8.53 5.10 26.72
N LEU A 11 7.47 5.73 26.19
CA LEU A 11 6.75 5.23 25.04
C LEU A 11 7.59 5.29 23.75
N GLU A 12 8.35 6.37 23.56
CA GLU A 12 9.28 6.52 22.43
C GLU A 12 10.35 5.42 22.42
N VAL A 13 10.99 5.18 23.56
CA VAL A 13 11.98 4.11 23.69
C VAL A 13 11.36 2.74 23.42
N PHE A 14 10.18 2.49 23.96
CA PHE A 14 9.46 1.24 23.71
C PHE A 14 9.13 1.06 22.23
N MET A 15 8.57 2.07 21.57
CA MET A 15 8.29 2.03 20.13
C MET A 15 9.52 1.75 19.29
N CYS A 16 10.66 2.36 19.66
CA CYS A 16 11.92 2.11 18.97
C CYS A 16 12.40 0.66 19.16
N VAL A 17 12.29 0.09 20.38
CA VAL A 17 12.62 -1.31 20.65
C VAL A 17 11.71 -2.26 19.84
N VAL A 18 10.42 -1.96 19.75
CA VAL A 18 9.48 -2.77 18.94
C VAL A 18 9.86 -2.77 17.45
N LYS A 19 10.27 -1.61 16.92
CA LYS A 19 10.67 -1.45 15.51
C LYS A 19 12.01 -2.14 15.20
N THR A 20 13.01 -1.88 16.03
CA THR A 20 14.39 -2.38 15.80
C THR A 20 14.60 -3.82 16.19
N ARG A 21 13.77 -4.36 17.10
CA ARG A 21 13.96 -5.68 17.75
C ARG A 21 15.35 -5.82 18.40
N SER A 22 15.97 -4.71 18.83
CA SER A 22 17.34 -4.66 19.35
C SER A 22 17.53 -3.52 20.34
N ILE A 23 17.96 -3.84 21.55
CA ILE A 23 18.31 -2.84 22.59
C ILE A 23 19.51 -1.99 22.14
N SER A 24 20.52 -2.62 21.54
CA SER A 24 21.73 -1.93 21.06
C SER A 24 21.42 -0.94 19.95
N GLU A 25 20.60 -1.36 18.97
CA GLU A 25 20.22 -0.50 17.87
C GLU A 25 19.31 0.64 18.34
N THR A 26 18.36 0.37 19.24
CA THR A 26 17.55 1.41 19.87
C THR A 26 18.41 2.44 20.61
N ALA A 27 19.41 1.96 21.39
CA ALA A 27 20.32 2.84 22.09
C ALA A 27 21.08 3.76 21.14
N ARG A 28 21.53 3.23 19.99
CA ARG A 28 22.22 4.00 18.95
C ARG A 28 21.30 5.06 18.34
N GLN A 29 20.09 4.68 17.94
CA GLN A 29 19.13 5.57 17.28
C GLN A 29 18.65 6.71 18.19
N LEU A 30 18.46 6.43 19.48
CA LEU A 30 17.96 7.42 20.44
C LEU A 30 19.08 8.15 21.22
N HIS A 31 20.35 7.92 20.86
CA HIS A 31 21.53 8.47 21.54
C HIS A 31 21.54 8.18 23.05
N LEU A 32 21.17 6.95 23.41
CA LEU A 32 21.16 6.44 24.78
C LEU A 32 22.21 5.33 24.99
N THR A 33 22.41 4.94 26.24
CA THR A 33 23.17 3.71 26.56
C THR A 33 22.23 2.50 26.59
N GLN A 34 22.77 1.29 26.31
CA GLN A 34 21.98 0.05 26.39
C GLN A 34 21.37 -0.18 27.79
N PRO A 35 22.09 0.04 28.90
CA PRO A 35 21.51 -0.04 30.24
C PRO A 35 20.32 0.91 30.42
N THR A 36 20.40 2.14 29.88
CA THR A 36 19.32 3.13 29.97
C THR A 36 18.07 2.63 29.22
N VAL A 37 18.21 2.10 27.99
CA VAL A 37 17.10 1.53 27.24
C VAL A 37 16.47 0.36 28.00
N SER A 38 17.29 -0.58 28.51
CA SER A 38 16.78 -1.74 29.26
C SER A 38 16.05 -1.32 30.53
N GLN A 39 16.57 -0.32 31.25
CA GLN A 39 15.92 0.21 32.45
C GLN A 39 14.58 0.90 32.14
N GLN A 40 14.51 1.65 31.05
CA GLN A 40 13.26 2.30 30.63
C GLN A 40 12.19 1.29 30.22
N ILE A 41 12.56 0.25 29.50
CA ILE A 41 11.64 -0.85 29.17
C ILE A 41 11.13 -1.54 30.44
N LYS A 42 12.04 -1.88 31.35
CA LYS A 42 11.68 -2.50 32.64
C LYS A 42 10.71 -1.61 33.43
N ARG A 43 11.00 -0.32 33.55
CA ARG A 43 10.14 0.67 34.24
C ARG A 43 8.75 0.74 33.58
N LEU A 44 8.66 0.72 32.25
CA LEU A 44 7.39 0.73 31.54
C LEU A 44 6.58 -0.53 31.84
N GLN A 45 7.21 -1.71 31.79
CA GLN A 45 6.57 -2.99 32.15
C GLN A 45 6.05 -3.02 33.59
N GLU A 46 6.85 -2.51 34.53
CA GLU A 46 6.44 -2.36 35.94
C GLU A 46 5.23 -1.41 36.08
N THR A 47 5.20 -0.31 35.33
CA THR A 47 4.10 0.67 35.36
C THR A 47 2.81 0.09 34.77
N VAL A 48 2.93 -0.67 33.68
CA VAL A 48 1.78 -1.33 33.02
C VAL A 48 1.37 -2.60 33.77
N ASN A 49 2.28 -3.16 34.57
CA ASN A 49 2.16 -4.44 35.31
C ASN A 49 1.96 -5.64 34.36
N GLU A 50 2.57 -5.57 33.18
CA GLU A 50 2.54 -6.63 32.16
C GLU A 50 3.89 -6.70 31.45
N PRO A 51 4.38 -7.88 31.06
CA PRO A 51 5.52 -8.01 30.18
C PRO A 51 5.15 -7.54 28.79
N LEU A 52 5.87 -6.55 28.27
CA LEU A 52 5.65 -5.98 26.91
C LEU A 52 6.63 -6.58 25.91
N VAL A 53 7.83 -6.90 26.38
CA VAL A 53 8.88 -7.55 25.60
C VAL A 53 9.50 -8.69 26.39
N MET A 54 9.86 -9.76 25.71
CA MET A 54 10.59 -10.91 26.25
C MET A 54 11.89 -11.09 25.46
N VAL A 55 12.97 -11.43 26.17
CA VAL A 55 14.25 -11.76 25.52
C VAL A 55 14.42 -13.28 25.58
N ASN A 56 14.45 -13.92 24.41
CA ASN A 56 14.74 -15.33 24.28
C ASN A 56 15.85 -15.53 23.25
N GLN A 57 16.92 -16.26 23.64
CA GLN A 57 18.08 -16.53 22.79
C GLN A 57 18.64 -15.26 22.09
N GLN A 58 18.80 -14.18 22.85
CA GLN A 58 19.25 -12.86 22.38
C GLN A 58 18.30 -12.17 21.36
N ARG A 59 17.08 -12.69 21.15
CA ARG A 59 16.07 -12.07 20.31
C ARG A 59 14.98 -11.45 21.16
N ILE A 60 14.53 -10.27 20.73
CA ILE A 60 13.41 -9.57 21.37
C ILE A 60 12.12 -10.05 20.72
N HIS A 61 11.23 -10.59 21.54
CA HIS A 61 9.85 -10.95 21.17
C HIS A 61 8.90 -9.97 21.83
N ILE A 62 7.95 -9.49 21.07
CA ILE A 62 6.91 -8.59 21.57
C ILE A 62 5.74 -9.46 22.03
N THR A 63 5.23 -9.20 23.22
CA THR A 63 4.06 -9.87 23.77
C THR A 63 2.77 -9.32 23.15
N GLU A 64 1.65 -9.97 23.37
CA GLU A 64 0.32 -9.45 22.95
C GLU A 64 0.04 -8.09 23.59
N ALA A 65 0.29 -7.94 24.91
CA ALA A 65 0.21 -6.66 25.63
C ALA A 65 1.16 -5.61 25.06
N GLY A 66 2.39 -5.99 24.68
CA GLY A 66 3.35 -5.13 24.01
C GLY A 66 2.85 -4.67 22.65
N PHE A 67 2.24 -5.56 21.87
CA PHE A 67 1.69 -5.19 20.56
C PHE A 67 0.52 -4.22 20.69
N ALA A 68 -0.40 -4.47 21.63
CA ALA A 68 -1.53 -3.58 21.92
C ALA A 68 -1.06 -2.17 22.37
N LEU A 69 -0.06 -2.12 23.28
CA LEU A 69 0.53 -0.84 23.68
C LEU A 69 1.22 -0.13 22.51
N PHE A 70 1.92 -0.86 21.65
CA PHE A 70 2.57 -0.29 20.47
C PHE A 70 1.55 0.39 19.53
N GLN A 71 0.42 -0.27 19.26
CA GLN A 71 -0.66 0.32 18.48
C GLN A 71 -1.23 1.59 19.13
N THR A 72 -1.46 1.56 20.45
CA THR A 72 -1.91 2.75 21.22
C THR A 72 -0.88 3.89 21.12
N CYS A 73 0.40 3.59 21.25
CA CYS A 73 1.46 4.59 21.09
C CYS A 73 1.45 5.22 19.70
N GLN A 74 1.29 4.41 18.64
CA GLN A 74 1.21 4.93 17.27
C GLN A 74 0.07 5.94 17.10
N GLN A 75 -1.11 5.66 17.68
CA GLN A 75 -2.24 6.58 17.64
C GLN A 75 -1.95 7.88 18.41
N VAL A 76 -1.43 7.77 19.63
CA VAL A 76 -1.11 8.94 20.47
C VAL A 76 -0.08 9.84 19.80
N PHE A 77 1.02 9.28 19.30
CA PHE A 77 2.06 10.07 18.60
C PHE A 77 1.54 10.62 17.28
N GLY A 78 0.69 9.87 16.54
CA GLY A 78 0.02 10.34 15.34
C GLY A 78 -0.81 11.59 15.60
N HIS A 79 -1.60 11.64 16.68
CA HIS A 79 -2.36 12.84 17.04
C HIS A 79 -1.48 14.05 17.37
N PHE A 80 -0.29 13.84 17.93
CA PHE A 80 0.64 14.95 18.14
C PHE A 80 1.30 15.41 16.83
N ASP A 81 1.60 14.52 15.91
CA ASP A 81 2.05 14.87 14.56
C ASP A 81 0.95 15.70 13.85
N ASP A 82 -0.31 15.25 13.90
CA ASP A 82 -1.48 15.99 13.35
C ASP A 82 -1.62 17.39 13.95
N TYR A 83 -1.40 17.51 15.27
CA TYR A 83 -1.45 18.81 15.95
C TYR A 83 -0.29 19.73 15.53
N GLN A 84 0.91 19.21 15.32
CA GLN A 84 2.05 19.98 14.81
C GLN A 84 1.76 20.48 13.39
N ASP A 85 1.19 19.64 12.53
CA ASP A 85 0.77 20.03 11.18
C ASP A 85 -0.29 21.13 11.22
N TYR A 86 -1.30 21.00 12.09
CA TYR A 86 -2.31 22.04 12.32
C TYR A 86 -1.70 23.38 12.79
N LEU A 87 -0.74 23.35 13.72
CA LEU A 87 -0.03 24.56 14.14
C LEU A 87 0.79 25.20 13.00
N ALA A 88 1.37 24.39 12.13
CA ALA A 88 2.10 24.88 10.96
C ALA A 88 1.14 25.59 9.98
N GLU A 89 -0.07 25.05 9.78
CA GLU A 89 -1.15 25.64 8.99
C GLU A 89 -1.59 27.01 9.55
N LEU A 90 -1.85 27.08 10.86
CA LEU A 90 -2.24 28.35 11.53
C LEU A 90 -1.20 29.47 11.36
N ARG A 91 0.05 29.11 11.13
CA ARG A 91 1.14 30.08 10.88
C ARG A 91 1.27 30.48 9.42
N GLY A 92 0.30 30.10 8.55
CA GLY A 92 0.28 30.43 7.13
C GLY A 92 1.32 29.67 6.29
N GLY A 93 1.86 28.56 6.81
CA GLY A 93 2.79 27.70 6.09
C GLY A 93 2.06 26.54 5.44
N GLU A 94 2.09 26.43 4.12
CA GLU A 94 1.76 25.20 3.37
C GLU A 94 2.83 24.12 3.64
N ARG A 95 3.05 23.81 4.91
CA ARG A 95 4.00 22.79 5.35
C ARG A 95 3.20 21.65 5.97
N GLY A 96 3.67 20.46 5.79
CA GLY A 96 3.04 19.28 6.38
C GLY A 96 3.60 18.02 5.77
N ARG A 97 3.07 16.90 6.22
CA ARG A 97 3.49 15.58 5.76
C ARG A 97 2.26 14.78 5.39
N CYS A 98 2.26 14.20 4.19
CA CYS A 98 1.23 13.27 3.73
C CYS A 98 1.91 11.92 3.47
N LYS A 99 1.71 10.97 4.38
CA LYS A 99 2.25 9.60 4.27
C LYS A 99 1.33 8.77 3.40
N ILE A 100 1.86 8.19 2.34
CA ILE A 100 1.08 7.39 1.39
C ILE A 100 1.67 5.98 1.29
N ALA A 101 0.87 4.96 1.55
CA ALA A 101 1.22 3.59 1.26
C ALA A 101 0.47 3.08 0.03
N MET A 102 1.16 2.41 -0.87
CA MET A 102 0.55 1.93 -2.10
C MET A 102 1.00 0.53 -2.50
N VAL A 103 0.10 -0.20 -3.14
CA VAL A 103 0.46 -1.49 -3.74
C VAL A 103 1.40 -1.28 -4.93
N ASN A 104 2.33 -2.23 -5.15
CA ASN A 104 3.39 -2.15 -6.14
C ASN A 104 2.93 -1.66 -7.52
N THR A 105 1.75 -2.07 -7.98
CA THR A 105 1.24 -1.68 -9.30
C THR A 105 0.86 -0.20 -9.39
N ALA A 106 0.57 0.47 -8.27
CA ALA A 106 0.20 1.89 -8.25
C ALA A 106 1.39 2.82 -8.59
N GLN A 107 2.64 2.33 -8.54
CA GLN A 107 3.83 3.09 -8.91
C GLN A 107 3.82 3.59 -10.37
N TYR A 108 3.03 3.00 -11.24
CA TYR A 108 2.90 3.42 -12.64
C TYR A 108 1.89 4.56 -12.85
N ILE A 109 1.13 4.89 -11.81
CA ILE A 109 0.01 5.85 -11.86
C ILE A 109 0.22 6.99 -10.88
N LEU A 110 0.44 6.69 -9.59
CA LEU A 110 0.43 7.68 -8.51
C LEU A 110 1.48 8.79 -8.69
N PRO A 111 2.72 8.54 -9.18
CA PRO A 111 3.69 9.60 -9.42
C PRO A 111 3.23 10.68 -10.40
N LYS A 112 2.31 10.36 -11.32
CA LYS A 112 1.73 11.33 -12.27
C LYS A 112 0.82 12.35 -11.58
N LEU A 113 0.27 12.03 -10.41
CA LEU A 113 -0.48 12.94 -9.55
C LEU A 113 0.45 13.65 -8.55
N LEU A 114 1.38 12.90 -7.97
CA LEU A 114 2.29 13.44 -6.93
C LEU A 114 3.26 14.48 -7.48
N GLY A 115 3.76 14.33 -8.71
CA GLY A 115 4.67 15.29 -9.32
C GLY A 115 4.07 16.69 -9.43
N PRO A 116 2.91 16.88 -10.10
CA PRO A 116 2.24 18.17 -10.15
C PRO A 116 1.86 18.72 -8.76
N TYR A 117 1.38 17.86 -7.86
CA TYR A 117 1.06 18.29 -6.49
C TYR A 117 2.31 18.80 -5.73
N SER A 118 3.41 18.06 -5.79
CA SER A 118 4.68 18.46 -5.15
C SER A 118 5.22 19.79 -5.69
N ASN A 119 5.04 20.05 -6.99
CA ASN A 119 5.44 21.34 -7.59
C ASN A 119 4.58 22.51 -7.08
N LEU A 120 3.30 22.30 -6.83
CA LEU A 120 2.41 23.32 -6.26
C LEU A 120 2.62 23.51 -4.76
N HIS A 121 3.02 22.47 -4.04
CA HIS A 121 3.20 22.43 -2.59
C HIS A 121 4.62 21.99 -2.21
N PRO A 122 5.67 22.81 -2.53
CA PRO A 122 7.08 22.39 -2.40
C PRO A 122 7.54 22.16 -0.95
N HIS A 123 6.75 22.58 0.01
CA HIS A 123 7.04 22.42 1.43
C HIS A 123 6.26 21.25 2.09
N VAL A 124 5.48 20.52 1.31
CA VAL A 124 4.79 19.30 1.78
C VAL A 124 5.67 18.08 1.52
N GLU A 125 6.00 17.35 2.57
CA GLU A 125 6.70 16.07 2.46
C GLU A 125 5.72 14.97 2.07
N LEU A 126 6.12 14.14 1.09
CA LEU A 126 5.32 13.03 0.56
C LEU A 126 6.06 11.69 0.72
N PRO A 127 6.21 11.16 1.93
CA PRO A 127 6.79 9.83 2.11
C PRO A 127 5.92 8.76 1.45
N LEU A 128 6.55 7.92 0.61
CA LEU A 128 5.89 6.86 -0.11
C LEU A 128 6.39 5.50 0.37
N GLU A 129 5.46 4.65 0.75
CA GLU A 129 5.72 3.25 1.07
C GLU A 129 5.09 2.37 -0.01
N ILE A 130 5.92 1.52 -0.62
CA ILE A 130 5.49 0.65 -1.71
C ILE A 130 5.64 -0.80 -1.24
N GLY A 131 4.57 -1.55 -1.32
CA GLY A 131 4.56 -2.94 -0.89
C GLY A 131 3.59 -3.82 -1.68
N ASN A 132 3.58 -5.10 -1.36
CA ASN A 132 2.51 -5.97 -1.81
C ASN A 132 1.20 -5.66 -1.03
N ARG A 133 0.09 -6.28 -1.45
CA ARG A 133 -1.22 -6.02 -0.83
C ARG A 133 -1.23 -6.34 0.67
N ALA A 134 -0.57 -7.42 1.11
CA ALA A 134 -0.56 -7.82 2.52
C ALA A 134 0.23 -6.82 3.38
N GLU A 135 1.35 -6.32 2.88
CA GLU A 135 2.16 -5.31 3.55
C GLU A 135 1.41 -3.98 3.69
N VAL A 136 0.77 -3.50 2.61
CA VAL A 136 -0.01 -2.26 2.63
C VAL A 136 -1.26 -2.41 3.51
N LEU A 137 -1.91 -3.58 3.51
CA LEU A 137 -3.04 -3.87 4.41
C LEU A 137 -2.61 -3.87 5.88
N ALA A 138 -1.48 -4.51 6.20
CA ALA A 138 -0.94 -4.50 7.56
C ALA A 138 -0.60 -3.09 8.04
N ARG A 139 -0.07 -2.21 7.16
CA ARG A 139 0.15 -0.80 7.46
C ARG A 139 -1.18 -0.06 7.69
N PHE A 140 -2.20 -0.35 6.87
CA PHE A 140 -3.54 0.20 7.05
C PHE A 140 -4.13 -0.17 8.42
N GLU A 141 -4.07 -1.45 8.81
CA GLU A 141 -4.57 -1.92 10.11
C GLU A 141 -3.85 -1.24 11.28
N ARG A 142 -2.53 -1.01 11.16
CA ARG A 142 -1.75 -0.27 12.16
C ARG A 142 -1.90 1.25 12.09
N GLY A 143 -2.57 1.79 11.06
CA GLY A 143 -2.75 3.22 10.89
C GLY A 143 -1.43 3.99 10.71
N GLU A 144 -0.48 3.46 9.96
CA GLU A 144 0.86 4.06 9.81
C GLU A 144 0.92 5.21 8.80
N ASP A 145 -0.05 5.26 7.88
CA ASP A 145 -0.07 6.24 6.78
C ASP A 145 -1.41 6.98 6.73
N ASP A 146 -1.45 8.10 6.03
CA ASP A 146 -2.63 8.93 5.87
C ASP A 146 -3.54 8.41 4.75
N ILE A 147 -2.93 8.03 3.63
CA ILE A 147 -3.64 7.58 2.42
C ILE A 147 -3.07 6.24 1.98
N TYR A 148 -3.95 5.35 1.59
CA TYR A 148 -3.60 4.04 1.04
C TYR A 148 -4.12 3.91 -0.39
N VAL A 149 -3.34 3.30 -1.28
CA VAL A 149 -3.74 3.08 -2.67
C VAL A 149 -3.84 1.60 -2.95
N PHE A 150 -5.06 1.15 -3.28
CA PHE A 150 -5.36 -0.24 -3.60
C PHE A 150 -6.07 -0.35 -4.95
N SER A 151 -5.87 -1.47 -5.65
CA SER A 151 -6.71 -1.86 -6.78
C SER A 151 -7.93 -2.71 -6.35
N HIS A 152 -7.95 -3.15 -5.10
CA HIS A 152 -9.07 -3.82 -4.45
C HIS A 152 -9.06 -3.42 -2.97
N PRO A 153 -9.91 -2.48 -2.54
CA PRO A 153 -9.88 -1.94 -1.19
C PRO A 153 -10.27 -3.00 -0.15
N PRO A 154 -9.78 -2.90 1.09
CA PRO A 154 -10.21 -3.79 2.15
C PRO A 154 -11.65 -3.49 2.56
N SER A 155 -12.42 -4.55 2.85
CA SER A 155 -13.78 -4.46 3.40
C SER A 155 -13.69 -4.40 4.93
N LEU A 156 -13.28 -3.25 5.48
CA LEU A 156 -13.14 -3.03 6.93
C LEU A 156 -14.05 -1.86 7.35
N GLU A 157 -14.61 -1.94 8.56
CA GLU A 157 -15.58 -0.97 9.08
C GLU A 157 -15.04 0.48 9.10
N HIS A 158 -13.76 0.62 9.41
CA HIS A 158 -13.09 1.92 9.46
C HIS A 158 -12.35 2.31 8.17
N ALA A 159 -12.59 1.60 7.06
CA ALA A 159 -12.03 1.93 5.76
C ALA A 159 -13.05 2.70 4.91
N LYS A 160 -12.66 3.86 4.40
CA LYS A 160 -13.41 4.59 3.39
C LYS A 160 -12.60 4.68 2.12
N ALA A 161 -13.21 4.29 1.00
CA ALA A 161 -12.56 4.22 -0.30
C ALA A 161 -13.24 5.16 -1.29
N GLY A 162 -12.44 5.86 -2.10
CA GLY A 162 -12.89 6.65 -3.23
C GLY A 162 -12.24 6.13 -4.52
N ARG A 163 -13.05 5.73 -5.48
CA ARG A 163 -12.60 5.25 -6.79
C ARG A 163 -12.16 6.44 -7.64
N PHE A 164 -10.99 6.33 -8.28
CA PHE A 164 -10.48 7.44 -9.06
C PHE A 164 -10.08 7.07 -10.50
N LEU A 165 -9.72 5.80 -10.76
CA LEU A 165 -9.24 5.37 -12.07
C LEU A 165 -9.64 3.93 -12.35
N GLN A 166 -9.99 3.61 -13.58
CA GLN A 166 -10.13 2.23 -14.03
C GLN A 166 -8.78 1.53 -14.07
N ASN A 167 -8.76 0.25 -13.76
CA ASN A 167 -7.58 -0.61 -13.80
C ASN A 167 -7.87 -1.89 -14.57
N PRO A 168 -8.02 -1.83 -15.90
CA PRO A 168 -8.27 -3.03 -16.69
C PRO A 168 -7.04 -3.95 -16.60
N LEU A 169 -7.28 -5.23 -16.31
CA LEU A 169 -6.29 -6.26 -16.41
C LEU A 169 -6.33 -6.85 -17.81
N VAL A 170 -5.17 -7.06 -18.39
CA VAL A 170 -5.01 -7.54 -19.76
C VAL A 170 -4.15 -8.77 -19.81
N PHE A 171 -4.44 -9.66 -20.75
CA PHE A 171 -3.61 -10.79 -21.07
C PHE A 171 -2.50 -10.35 -22.01
N ILE A 172 -1.27 -10.78 -21.71
CA ILE A 172 -0.11 -10.54 -22.57
C ILE A 172 0.53 -11.85 -22.97
N ALA A 173 1.01 -11.92 -24.21
CA ALA A 173 1.72 -13.05 -24.79
C ALA A 173 3.00 -12.57 -25.49
N PRO A 174 3.99 -13.44 -25.70
CA PRO A 174 5.12 -13.12 -26.59
C PRO A 174 4.63 -12.67 -27.95
N ILE A 175 5.30 -11.70 -28.57
CA ILE A 175 4.85 -11.12 -29.86
C ILE A 175 4.64 -12.18 -30.96
N ASN A 176 5.46 -13.24 -30.95
CA ASN A 176 5.41 -14.33 -31.92
C ASN A 176 4.57 -15.54 -31.44
N HIS A 177 3.75 -15.39 -30.41
CA HIS A 177 2.92 -16.48 -29.88
C HIS A 177 1.81 -16.85 -30.89
N LEU A 178 1.48 -18.14 -30.98
CA LEU A 178 0.45 -18.60 -31.91
C LEU A 178 -0.92 -17.91 -31.69
N LEU A 179 -1.26 -17.64 -30.44
CA LEU A 179 -2.51 -16.94 -30.09
C LEU A 179 -2.52 -15.47 -30.52
N ALA A 180 -1.38 -14.85 -30.80
CA ALA A 180 -1.29 -13.47 -31.26
C ALA A 180 -1.94 -13.26 -32.65
N SER A 181 -1.97 -14.32 -33.46
CA SER A 181 -2.57 -14.30 -34.81
C SER A 181 -4.03 -14.79 -34.84
N LYS A 182 -4.57 -15.23 -33.70
CA LYS A 182 -5.92 -15.77 -33.60
C LYS A 182 -6.93 -14.62 -33.44
N SER A 183 -7.97 -14.59 -34.26
CA SER A 183 -9.00 -13.54 -34.23
C SER A 183 -9.91 -13.60 -32.99
N HIS A 184 -10.11 -14.79 -32.45
CA HIS A 184 -10.97 -15.05 -31.28
C HIS A 184 -10.20 -15.94 -30.31
N VAL A 185 -9.85 -15.40 -29.15
CA VAL A 185 -9.18 -16.11 -28.07
C VAL A 185 -10.15 -16.28 -26.93
N THR A 186 -10.24 -17.50 -26.38
CA THR A 186 -11.08 -17.82 -25.24
C THR A 186 -10.23 -18.33 -24.06
N LEU A 187 -10.81 -18.44 -22.87
CA LEU A 187 -10.13 -19.04 -21.72
C LEU A 187 -9.69 -20.49 -22.03
N HIS A 188 -10.50 -21.25 -22.77
CA HIS A 188 -10.16 -22.61 -23.17
C HIS A 188 -8.84 -22.68 -23.95
N ASP A 189 -8.56 -21.68 -24.78
CA ASP A 189 -7.34 -21.63 -25.60
C ASP A 189 -6.09 -21.35 -24.76
N ILE A 190 -6.24 -20.64 -23.63
CA ILE A 190 -5.12 -20.17 -22.84
C ILE A 190 -4.83 -21.02 -21.59
N VAL A 191 -5.82 -21.76 -21.05
CA VAL A 191 -5.65 -22.48 -19.77
C VAL A 191 -4.62 -23.60 -19.79
N SER A 192 -4.29 -24.14 -20.95
CA SER A 192 -3.23 -25.14 -21.13
C SER A 192 -1.83 -24.53 -21.29
N GLU A 193 -1.75 -23.22 -21.52
CA GLU A 193 -0.49 -22.51 -21.68
C GLU A 193 0.24 -22.32 -20.33
N ARG A 194 1.52 -22.00 -20.40
CA ARG A 194 2.26 -21.60 -19.21
C ARG A 194 1.90 -20.20 -18.81
N PHE A 195 1.40 -20.01 -17.56
CA PHE A 195 1.07 -18.71 -16.99
C PHE A 195 2.11 -18.22 -15.99
N LEU A 196 2.53 -16.98 -16.17
CA LEU A 196 3.36 -16.23 -15.21
C LEU A 196 2.41 -15.45 -14.31
N LEU A 197 2.32 -15.87 -13.04
CA LEU A 197 1.39 -15.30 -12.07
C LEU A 197 2.11 -14.48 -11.01
N ARG A 198 1.44 -13.48 -10.50
CA ARG A 198 1.88 -12.78 -9.30
C ARG A 198 1.87 -13.72 -8.10
N GLU A 199 2.52 -13.28 -7.04
CA GLU A 199 2.51 -13.97 -5.74
C GLU A 199 1.08 -14.10 -5.17
N PRO A 200 0.82 -15.09 -4.29
CA PRO A 200 -0.44 -15.20 -3.57
C PRO A 200 -0.78 -13.92 -2.79
N GLY A 201 -2.04 -13.50 -2.81
CA GLY A 201 -2.49 -12.26 -2.19
C GLY A 201 -2.37 -11.01 -3.08
N SER A 202 -1.74 -11.09 -4.25
CA SER A 202 -1.81 -10.04 -5.27
C SER A 202 -3.25 -9.91 -5.79
N ALA A 203 -3.77 -8.67 -5.85
CA ALA A 203 -5.12 -8.42 -6.35
C ALA A 203 -5.30 -8.87 -7.82
N THR A 204 -4.28 -8.68 -8.66
CA THR A 204 -4.28 -9.16 -10.05
C THR A 204 -4.48 -10.68 -10.12
N ARG A 205 -3.71 -11.42 -9.31
CA ARG A 205 -3.81 -12.88 -9.24
C ARG A 205 -5.17 -13.32 -8.70
N MET A 206 -5.63 -12.72 -7.61
CA MET A 206 -6.92 -13.04 -7.01
C MET A 206 -8.09 -12.85 -7.98
N LEU A 207 -8.11 -11.75 -8.73
CA LEU A 207 -9.15 -11.47 -9.73
C LEU A 207 -9.12 -12.48 -10.86
N PHE A 208 -7.93 -12.82 -11.36
CA PHE A 208 -7.78 -13.81 -12.43
C PHE A 208 -8.17 -15.22 -11.97
N GLU A 209 -7.65 -15.68 -10.83
CA GLU A 209 -8.00 -17.00 -10.27
C GLU A 209 -9.51 -17.12 -9.99
N SER A 210 -10.13 -16.06 -9.45
CA SER A 210 -11.59 -16.02 -9.24
C SER A 210 -12.37 -16.10 -10.55
N ALA A 211 -11.91 -15.41 -11.59
CA ALA A 211 -12.54 -15.47 -12.91
C ALA A 211 -12.42 -16.85 -13.56
N LEU A 212 -11.31 -17.53 -13.38
CA LEU A 212 -11.12 -18.93 -13.83
C LEU A 212 -12.04 -19.88 -13.05
N GLN A 213 -12.00 -19.78 -11.73
CA GLN A 213 -12.78 -20.67 -10.84
C GLN A 213 -14.29 -20.54 -11.11
N SER A 214 -14.80 -19.33 -11.31
CA SER A 214 -16.23 -19.10 -11.63
C SER A 214 -16.70 -19.76 -12.94
N ARG A 215 -15.74 -20.12 -13.81
CA ARG A 215 -15.97 -20.81 -15.10
C ARG A 215 -15.53 -22.26 -15.13
N GLY A 216 -15.06 -22.78 -13.98
CA GLY A 216 -14.61 -24.16 -13.85
C GLY A 216 -13.22 -24.45 -14.42
N PHE A 217 -12.41 -23.42 -14.67
CA PHE A 217 -11.05 -23.59 -15.19
C PHE A 217 -10.02 -23.57 -14.05
N VAL A 218 -8.95 -24.35 -14.25
CA VAL A 218 -7.78 -24.39 -13.36
C VAL A 218 -6.52 -24.37 -14.23
N LEU A 219 -5.54 -23.55 -13.86
CA LEU A 219 -4.24 -23.54 -14.53
C LEU A 219 -3.37 -24.68 -14.04
N SER A 220 -2.84 -25.49 -14.96
CA SER A 220 -1.97 -26.63 -14.66
C SER A 220 -0.47 -26.30 -14.71
N ASN A 221 -0.09 -25.24 -15.45
CA ASN A 221 1.30 -24.87 -15.69
C ASN A 221 1.50 -23.39 -15.29
N THR A 222 2.00 -23.16 -14.09
CA THR A 222 2.17 -21.80 -13.55
C THR A 222 3.59 -21.59 -13.04
N VAL A 223 4.09 -20.36 -13.23
CA VAL A 223 5.33 -19.87 -12.64
C VAL A 223 5.01 -18.62 -11.84
N GLN A 224 5.43 -18.57 -10.58
CA GLN A 224 5.20 -17.42 -9.71
C GLN A 224 6.30 -16.37 -9.88
N MET A 225 5.89 -15.10 -9.96
CA MET A 225 6.77 -13.94 -9.99
C MET A 225 6.25 -12.85 -9.04
N ALA A 226 7.16 -12.17 -8.33
CA ALA A 226 6.80 -11.17 -7.32
C ALA A 226 6.58 -9.75 -7.89
N SER A 227 6.71 -9.54 -9.21
CA SER A 227 6.67 -8.21 -9.82
C SER A 227 5.97 -8.24 -11.16
N ASN A 228 5.12 -7.24 -11.44
CA ASN A 228 4.52 -7.05 -12.77
C ASN A 228 5.59 -6.82 -13.84
N GLU A 229 6.65 -6.11 -13.50
CA GLU A 229 7.79 -5.88 -14.40
C GLU A 229 8.47 -7.20 -14.78
N ALA A 230 8.72 -8.08 -13.80
CA ALA A 230 9.29 -9.39 -14.05
C ALA A 230 8.38 -10.23 -14.97
N ILE A 231 7.06 -10.20 -14.76
CA ILE A 231 6.11 -10.89 -15.65
C ILE A 231 6.20 -10.33 -17.06
N ARG A 232 6.16 -9.02 -17.24
CA ARG A 232 6.22 -8.38 -18.55
C ARG A 232 7.50 -8.75 -19.30
N VAL A 233 8.66 -8.65 -18.65
CA VAL A 233 9.96 -9.00 -19.24
C VAL A 233 10.03 -10.49 -19.59
N ALA A 234 9.55 -11.36 -18.72
CA ALA A 234 9.54 -12.80 -18.94
C ALA A 234 8.60 -13.21 -20.08
N VAL A 235 7.41 -12.58 -20.18
CA VAL A 235 6.52 -12.76 -21.33
C VAL A 235 7.21 -12.33 -22.62
N GLY A 236 7.80 -11.13 -22.65
CA GLY A 236 8.56 -10.65 -23.81
C GLY A 236 9.73 -11.56 -24.21
N SER A 237 10.29 -12.30 -23.25
CA SER A 237 11.34 -13.30 -23.48
C SER A 237 10.83 -14.70 -23.90
N GLY A 238 9.51 -14.86 -24.07
CA GLY A 238 8.94 -16.13 -24.53
C GLY A 238 8.66 -17.16 -23.43
N MET A 239 8.66 -16.80 -22.14
CA MET A 239 8.48 -17.76 -21.04
C MET A 239 7.03 -18.27 -20.88
N GLY A 240 6.03 -17.57 -21.43
CA GLY A 240 4.62 -17.93 -21.32
C GLY A 240 3.71 -16.70 -21.40
N LEU A 241 2.46 -16.87 -20.98
CA LEU A 241 1.45 -15.82 -20.91
C LEU A 241 1.45 -15.13 -19.56
N GLY A 242 0.91 -13.92 -19.49
CA GLY A 242 0.76 -13.21 -18.24
C GLY A 242 -0.56 -12.41 -18.17
N VAL A 243 -1.00 -12.11 -16.94
CA VAL A 243 -2.08 -11.15 -16.66
C VAL A 243 -1.50 -10.01 -15.85
N VAL A 244 -1.62 -8.80 -16.37
CA VAL A 244 -1.08 -7.59 -15.75
C VAL A 244 -2.06 -6.42 -15.86
N SER A 245 -1.89 -5.41 -15.04
CA SER A 245 -2.60 -4.14 -15.24
C SER A 245 -2.17 -3.50 -16.56
N ARG A 246 -3.12 -2.97 -17.33
CA ARG A 246 -2.86 -2.21 -18.56
C ARG A 246 -1.88 -1.06 -18.34
N HIS A 247 -1.91 -0.45 -17.15
CA HIS A 247 -1.05 0.68 -16.80
C HIS A 247 0.43 0.34 -16.61
N VAL A 248 0.78 -0.95 -16.50
CA VAL A 248 2.16 -1.44 -16.39
C VAL A 248 2.85 -1.50 -17.75
N LEU A 249 2.05 -1.52 -18.83
CA LEU A 249 2.55 -1.74 -20.19
C LEU A 249 3.04 -0.43 -20.81
N PRO A 250 4.32 -0.35 -21.21
CA PRO A 250 4.82 0.79 -21.97
C PRO A 250 4.15 0.88 -23.35
N PRO A 251 3.85 2.08 -23.86
CA PRO A 251 3.11 2.25 -25.12
C PRO A 251 3.84 1.70 -26.35
N HIS A 252 5.15 1.57 -26.31
CA HIS A 252 5.99 1.24 -27.47
C HIS A 252 6.81 -0.05 -27.32
N ASP A 253 6.46 -0.90 -26.34
CA ASP A 253 7.14 -2.18 -26.17
C ASP A 253 6.60 -3.20 -27.18
N THR A 254 7.44 -3.64 -28.08
CA THR A 254 7.10 -4.60 -29.14
C THR A 254 7.48 -6.05 -28.82
N SER A 255 7.95 -6.32 -27.61
CA SER A 255 8.36 -7.66 -27.19
C SER A 255 7.17 -8.59 -26.88
N PHE A 256 5.99 -8.04 -26.65
CA PHE A 256 4.76 -8.76 -26.35
C PHE A 256 3.56 -8.16 -27.12
N CYS A 257 2.49 -8.92 -27.18
CA CYS A 257 1.19 -8.45 -27.65
C CYS A 257 0.14 -8.63 -26.54
N MET A 258 -0.94 -7.84 -26.61
CA MET A 258 -2.13 -8.07 -25.79
C MET A 258 -3.04 -9.05 -26.51
N LEU A 259 -3.59 -10.03 -25.77
CA LEU A 259 -4.62 -10.93 -26.26
C LEU A 259 -5.99 -10.43 -25.83
N ASP A 260 -6.91 -10.37 -26.75
CA ASP A 260 -8.33 -10.13 -26.47
C ASP A 260 -9.01 -11.47 -26.16
N VAL A 261 -9.24 -11.74 -24.89
CA VAL A 261 -9.88 -12.96 -24.41
C VAL A 261 -11.34 -12.65 -24.13
N GLU A 262 -12.21 -13.07 -25.06
CA GLU A 262 -13.59 -12.62 -25.17
C GLU A 262 -14.50 -13.04 -24.01
N ASP A 263 -14.30 -14.21 -23.45
CA ASP A 263 -15.17 -14.81 -22.44
C ASP A 263 -14.80 -14.47 -21.00
N VAL A 264 -13.89 -13.50 -20.80
CA VAL A 264 -13.50 -13.04 -19.47
C VAL A 264 -13.31 -11.53 -19.42
N ASN A 265 -13.94 -10.91 -18.44
CA ASN A 265 -13.72 -9.49 -18.12
C ASN A 265 -13.03 -9.37 -16.76
N LEU A 266 -11.82 -8.83 -16.75
CA LEU A 266 -11.02 -8.61 -15.56
C LEU A 266 -11.03 -7.11 -15.19
N ALA A 267 -12.22 -6.56 -15.01
CA ALA A 267 -12.39 -5.15 -14.61
C ALA A 267 -11.96 -4.94 -13.16
N SER A 268 -11.17 -3.92 -12.94
CA SER A 268 -10.71 -3.46 -11.63
C SER A 268 -10.65 -1.93 -11.62
N HIS A 269 -10.44 -1.33 -10.47
CA HIS A 269 -10.30 0.12 -10.32
C HIS A 269 -9.22 0.44 -9.29
N TRP A 270 -8.70 1.66 -9.37
CA TRP A 270 -7.81 2.23 -8.37
C TRP A 270 -8.60 3.06 -7.37
N TYR A 271 -8.26 2.90 -6.10
CA TYR A 271 -8.93 3.56 -4.98
C TYR A 271 -7.90 4.27 -4.11
N PHE A 272 -8.22 5.49 -3.70
CA PHE A 272 -7.69 6.03 -2.47
C PHE A 272 -8.52 5.51 -1.31
N VAL A 273 -7.85 5.07 -0.26
CA VAL A 273 -8.47 4.56 0.96
C VAL A 273 -7.91 5.31 2.14
N VAL A 274 -8.78 5.75 3.03
CA VAL A 274 -8.42 6.42 4.27
C VAL A 274 -9.09 5.72 5.46
N ARG A 275 -8.55 5.93 6.64
CA ARG A 275 -9.18 5.47 7.89
C ARG A 275 -10.16 6.52 8.40
N THR A 276 -11.35 6.07 8.83
CA THR A 276 -12.39 6.96 9.40
C THR A 276 -12.25 7.15 10.91
N ASP A 277 -11.47 6.32 11.57
CA ASP A 277 -11.19 6.37 13.01
C ASP A 277 -9.96 7.23 13.36
N ARG A 278 -9.38 7.92 12.37
CA ARG A 278 -8.25 8.84 12.53
C ARG A 278 -8.55 10.18 11.88
N HIS A 279 -7.99 11.23 12.48
CA HIS A 279 -7.95 12.54 11.82
C HIS A 279 -6.95 12.46 10.64
N LEU A 280 -7.38 12.94 9.48
CA LEU A 280 -6.51 13.02 8.30
C LEU A 280 -5.71 14.32 8.36
N SER A 281 -4.40 14.26 8.10
CA SER A 281 -3.56 15.46 8.09
C SER A 281 -4.05 16.48 7.04
N HIS A 282 -3.77 17.76 7.27
CA HIS A 282 -4.14 18.83 6.31
C HIS A 282 -3.51 18.56 4.94
N ALA A 283 -2.24 18.16 4.91
CA ALA A 283 -1.53 17.82 3.67
C ALA A 283 -2.21 16.68 2.90
N ALA A 284 -2.71 15.66 3.61
CA ALA A 284 -3.43 14.54 3.00
C ALA A 284 -4.80 14.98 2.44
N ARG A 285 -5.55 15.82 3.17
CA ARG A 285 -6.81 16.40 2.66
C ARG A 285 -6.56 17.29 1.44
N SER A 286 -5.52 18.12 1.48
CA SER A 286 -5.09 18.96 0.35
C SER A 286 -4.76 18.11 -0.87
N PHE A 287 -4.00 17.02 -0.69
CA PHE A 287 -3.67 16.11 -1.80
C PHE A 287 -4.92 15.42 -2.38
N LEU A 288 -5.84 14.93 -1.56
CA LEU A 288 -7.06 14.29 -2.05
C LEU A 288 -7.96 15.28 -2.81
N LYS A 289 -8.04 16.52 -2.34
CA LYS A 289 -8.75 17.61 -3.04
C LYS A 289 -8.08 17.95 -4.36
N PHE A 290 -6.75 18.08 -4.36
CA PHE A 290 -5.97 18.28 -5.59
C PHE A 290 -6.21 17.14 -6.57
N ALA A 291 -6.12 15.89 -6.12
CA ALA A 291 -6.37 14.72 -6.94
C ALA A 291 -7.76 14.79 -7.58
N GLN A 292 -8.82 15.03 -6.79
CA GLN A 292 -10.20 15.14 -7.30
C GLN A 292 -10.33 16.18 -8.43
N LEU A 293 -9.64 17.31 -8.33
CA LEU A 293 -9.74 18.41 -9.30
C LEU A 293 -8.87 18.19 -10.55
N ASN A 294 -7.80 17.40 -10.45
CA ASN A 294 -6.75 17.33 -11.48
C ASN A 294 -6.57 15.93 -12.09
N LEU A 295 -7.42 14.93 -11.77
CA LEU A 295 -7.29 13.57 -12.33
C LEU A 295 -7.17 13.57 -13.85
N GLU A 296 -8.06 14.28 -14.55
CA GLU A 296 -8.10 14.33 -16.02
C GLU A 296 -6.93 15.08 -16.65
N GLN A 297 -6.24 15.92 -15.89
CA GLN A 297 -5.05 16.65 -16.37
C GLN A 297 -3.78 15.80 -16.16
N CYS A 298 -3.76 15.00 -15.12
CA CYS A 298 -2.59 14.20 -14.71
C CYS A 298 -2.60 12.78 -15.27
N LEU A 299 -3.79 12.23 -15.54
CA LEU A 299 -3.98 10.84 -15.97
C LEU A 299 -4.71 10.79 -17.32
N ASP A 300 -4.65 9.64 -17.96
CA ASP A 300 -5.36 9.40 -19.21
C ASP A 300 -6.88 9.44 -18.97
N LYS A 301 -7.55 10.42 -19.57
CA LYS A 301 -8.99 10.72 -19.38
C LYS A 301 -9.90 9.53 -19.62
N GLN A 302 -9.56 8.64 -20.58
CA GLN A 302 -10.36 7.48 -20.89
C GLN A 302 -10.54 6.52 -19.71
N TRP A 303 -9.62 6.54 -18.74
CA TRP A 303 -9.65 5.66 -17.57
C TRP A 303 -10.12 6.34 -16.28
N VAL A 304 -10.27 7.67 -16.27
CA VAL A 304 -10.70 8.42 -15.08
C VAL A 304 -12.15 8.11 -14.74
N THR A 305 -12.41 7.78 -13.46
CA THR A 305 -13.77 7.56 -12.92
C THR A 305 -14.20 8.63 -11.92
N ASN A 306 -13.26 9.26 -11.23
CA ASN A 306 -13.41 10.39 -10.30
C ASN A 306 -14.62 10.34 -9.35
N GLU A 307 -14.67 9.31 -8.50
CA GLU A 307 -15.67 9.19 -7.44
C GLU A 307 -15.11 9.64 -6.07
N LEU A 308 -14.23 10.67 -6.07
CA LEU A 308 -13.58 11.17 -4.87
C LEU A 308 -14.41 12.18 -4.07
N SER A 309 -15.49 12.73 -4.62
CA SER A 309 -16.36 13.70 -3.93
C SER A 309 -16.90 13.14 -2.61
N GLN A 310 -17.44 11.92 -2.63
CA GLN A 310 -17.97 11.25 -1.44
C GLN A 310 -16.89 10.98 -0.38
N LEU A 311 -15.65 10.69 -0.82
CA LEU A 311 -14.52 10.53 0.09
C LEU A 311 -14.19 11.87 0.75
N ASN A 312 -14.04 12.94 -0.04
CA ASN A 312 -13.66 14.26 0.44
C ASN A 312 -14.74 14.93 1.31
N GLU A 313 -16.02 14.79 0.98
CA GLU A 313 -17.12 15.31 1.81
C GLU A 313 -17.17 14.69 3.21
N SER A 314 -16.76 13.47 3.34
CA SER A 314 -16.76 12.77 4.63
C SER A 314 -15.54 13.06 5.50
N LEU A 315 -14.58 13.81 4.99
CA LEU A 315 -13.33 14.19 5.68
C LEU A 315 -13.37 15.64 6.21
N ASN A 316 -14.45 16.36 5.92
CA ASN A 316 -14.78 17.66 6.46
C ASN A 316 -15.61 17.49 7.74
#